data_22a45b5fded29e1945686a5a1a80b6ab
#
_entry.id   22a45b5fded29e1945686a5a1a80b6ab
#
_cell.length_a   1.000
_cell.length_b   1.000
_cell.length_c   1.000
_cell.angle_alpha   90.00
_cell.angle_beta   90.00
_cell.angle_gamma   90.00
#
_symmetry.space_group_name_H-M   'P 1'
#
loop_
_entity.id
_entity.type
_entity.pdbx_description
1 polymer ?
#
loop_
_entity_poly.entity_id
_entity_poly.type
_entity_poly.pdbx_seq_one_letter_code
_entity_poly.pdbx_strand_id
1 'polypeptide(L)'
;FTDGINVIIGENGTGKTTLLKMIYAATQWSNEKAHSNKADRFSKFFSNNIKDTDLLKNNINKQIHSGFTVSDGTTEFEYCLSPEKGFRNLDNWLKLNIQSVYIPTTEMLSHAKGFLALNEKYDMPFDGTQVDIIINASLPETRELPSYASNLLGLIGKAIGGTVIHENDSFYVVKYDGQKIDFSLEAEGLRKLALLWKLIRNGLLEKDSILLWDEPESNLNPELFPLVAEILLLLQRNGIQIFVATHSYNFAKYLEITKEENEKVQFHTLYKGTSKLSASLKNMLSEIEPVCETVFSDSADKLEDLSPNHLMSADEKLLDMVFEQKVSEK
;
A
#
# COMPACT_ATOMS: atom_id res chain seq x y z
N PHE A 1 5.46 1.73 13.77
CA PHE A 1 5.92 2.15 12.45
C PHE A 1 6.91 3.31 12.59
N THR A 2 7.88 3.39 11.65
CA THR A 2 8.80 4.53 11.55
C THR A 2 8.19 5.65 10.71
N ASP A 3 8.70 6.87 10.88
CA ASP A 3 8.40 8.03 10.02
C ASP A 3 9.08 7.94 8.62
N GLY A 4 9.83 6.87 8.36
CA GLY A 4 10.46 6.56 7.09
C GLY A 4 9.70 5.54 6.25
N ILE A 5 10.40 4.48 5.78
CA ILE A 5 9.83 3.40 4.98
C ILE A 5 9.49 2.22 5.90
N ASN A 6 8.24 1.78 5.83
CA ASN A 6 7.72 0.61 6.52
C ASN A 6 7.40 -0.47 5.50
N VAL A 7 8.16 -1.55 5.50
CA VAL A 7 8.02 -2.66 4.56
C VAL A 7 7.28 -3.80 5.26
N ILE A 8 6.07 -4.09 4.80
CA ILE A 8 5.20 -5.12 5.36
C ILE A 8 5.33 -6.35 4.48
N ILE A 9 5.93 -7.41 5.01
CA ILE A 9 6.14 -8.68 4.33
C ILE A 9 5.22 -9.77 4.88
N GLY A 10 4.99 -10.80 4.10
CA GLY A 10 4.20 -11.97 4.53
C GLY A 10 3.62 -12.74 3.37
N GLU A 11 3.13 -13.94 3.67
CA GLU A 11 2.47 -14.80 2.68
C GLU A 11 1.18 -14.19 2.15
N ASN A 12 0.65 -14.78 1.07
CA ASN A 12 -0.64 -14.38 0.53
C ASN A 12 -1.77 -14.66 1.54
N GLY A 13 -2.71 -13.73 1.64
CA GLY A 13 -3.85 -13.84 2.55
C GLY A 13 -3.53 -13.56 4.03
N THR A 14 -2.35 -12.99 4.35
CA THR A 14 -2.01 -12.54 5.72
C THR A 14 -2.55 -11.16 6.07
N GLY A 15 -3.22 -10.47 5.16
CA GLY A 15 -3.86 -9.17 5.44
C GLY A 15 -2.98 -7.94 5.19
N LYS A 16 -1.86 -8.05 4.46
CA LYS A 16 -1.00 -6.90 4.10
C LYS A 16 -1.78 -5.76 3.46
N THR A 17 -2.50 -6.04 2.38
CA THR A 17 -3.39 -5.09 1.68
C THR A 17 -4.45 -4.52 2.62
N THR A 18 -5.03 -5.35 3.50
CA THR A 18 -6.02 -4.92 4.49
C THR A 18 -5.42 -3.89 5.46
N LEU A 19 -4.22 -4.15 5.96
CA LEU A 19 -3.50 -3.24 6.85
C LEU A 19 -3.23 -1.89 6.16
N LEU A 20 -2.70 -1.91 4.92
CA LEU A 20 -2.49 -0.68 4.15
C LEU A 20 -3.80 0.10 3.95
N LYS A 21 -4.90 -0.59 3.62
CA LYS A 21 -6.21 0.05 3.45
C LYS A 21 -6.77 0.62 4.76
N MET A 22 -6.49 -0.01 5.91
CA MET A 22 -6.86 0.54 7.22
C MET A 22 -6.14 1.86 7.50
N ILE A 23 -4.82 1.90 7.26
CA ILE A 23 -4.02 3.12 7.41
C ILE A 23 -4.53 4.19 6.44
N TYR A 24 -4.74 3.84 5.16
CA TYR A 24 -5.28 4.77 4.17
C TYR A 24 -6.65 5.32 4.55
N ALA A 25 -7.56 4.46 4.98
CA ALA A 25 -8.88 4.89 5.44
C ALA A 25 -8.77 5.88 6.62
N ALA A 26 -7.90 5.61 7.60
CA ALA A 26 -7.69 6.49 8.74
C ALA A 26 -7.15 7.87 8.30
N THR A 27 -6.19 7.91 7.37
CA THR A 27 -5.67 9.17 6.84
C THR A 27 -6.74 9.96 6.06
N GLN A 28 -7.55 9.29 5.24
CA GLN A 28 -8.66 9.93 4.52
C GLN A 28 -9.71 10.51 5.49
N TRP A 29 -9.87 9.89 6.67
CA TRP A 29 -10.74 10.40 7.73
C TRP A 29 -10.17 11.61 8.46
N SER A 30 -8.90 11.90 8.36
CA SER A 30 -8.30 13.11 8.94
C SER A 30 -8.70 14.40 8.21
N ASN A 31 -9.33 14.30 7.03
CA ASN A 31 -9.70 15.45 6.22
C ASN A 31 -11.18 15.84 6.39
N GLU A 32 -11.48 17.01 6.96
CA GLU A 32 -12.83 17.48 7.18
C GLU A 32 -13.70 17.59 5.90
N LYS A 33 -13.09 17.93 4.77
CA LYS A 33 -13.79 18.05 3.48
C LYS A 33 -14.32 16.73 2.95
N ALA A 34 -13.79 15.62 3.44
CA ALA A 34 -14.17 14.27 3.04
C ALA A 34 -15.50 13.79 3.71
N HIS A 35 -16.11 14.57 4.60
CA HIS A 35 -17.11 14.08 5.57
C HIS A 35 -18.58 14.19 5.19
N SER A 36 -18.95 14.57 3.98
CA SER A 36 -20.36 14.71 3.61
C SER A 36 -21.19 13.41 3.67
N ASN A 37 -20.53 12.20 3.69
CA ASN A 37 -21.18 10.89 3.83
C ASN A 37 -20.32 9.93 4.67
N LYS A 38 -20.32 10.13 5.99
CA LYS A 38 -19.31 9.56 6.92
C LYS A 38 -19.31 8.03 7.08
N ALA A 39 -20.43 7.37 7.08
CA ALA A 39 -20.52 5.95 7.45
C ALA A 39 -20.15 4.97 6.33
N ASP A 40 -20.39 5.35 5.07
CA ASP A 40 -20.24 4.43 3.92
C ASP A 40 -18.83 4.37 3.34
N ARG A 41 -17.95 5.33 3.66
CA ARG A 41 -16.63 5.41 3.01
C ARG A 41 -15.66 4.34 3.46
N PHE A 42 -15.68 3.93 4.72
CA PHE A 42 -14.75 2.93 5.23
C PHE A 42 -14.92 1.60 4.50
N SER A 43 -16.17 1.13 4.36
CA SER A 43 -16.48 -0.10 3.63
C SER A 43 -16.06 -0.03 2.16
N LYS A 44 -16.14 1.16 1.52
CA LYS A 44 -15.75 1.37 0.13
C LYS A 44 -14.28 1.07 -0.17
N PHE A 45 -13.37 1.29 0.78
CA PHE A 45 -11.95 1.00 0.59
C PHE A 45 -11.64 -0.50 0.60
N PHE A 46 -12.53 -1.33 1.15
CA PHE A 46 -12.31 -2.77 1.21
C PHE A 46 -13.00 -3.52 0.08
N SER A 47 -14.19 -3.11 -0.31
CA SER A 47 -14.92 -3.61 -1.47
C SER A 47 -16.20 -2.80 -1.70
N ASN A 48 -16.52 -2.47 -2.95
CA ASN A 48 -17.83 -1.88 -3.30
C ASN A 48 -19.00 -2.83 -3.04
N ASN A 49 -18.74 -4.14 -3.03
CA ASN A 49 -19.75 -5.17 -2.78
C ASN A 49 -19.99 -5.44 -1.30
N ILE A 50 -19.11 -4.93 -0.41
CA ILE A 50 -19.28 -5.03 1.03
C ILE A 50 -20.13 -3.85 1.49
N LYS A 51 -21.44 -3.94 1.28
CA LYS A 51 -22.40 -3.02 1.91
C LYS A 51 -22.43 -3.18 3.43
N ASP A 52 -21.87 -4.26 3.93
CA ASP A 52 -21.79 -4.56 5.34
C ASP A 52 -20.34 -4.82 5.78
N THR A 53 -19.84 -3.99 6.69
CA THR A 53 -18.57 -4.21 7.40
C THR A 53 -18.57 -5.53 8.20
N ASP A 54 -19.67 -6.28 8.21
CA ASP A 54 -19.78 -7.56 8.90
C ASP A 54 -18.81 -8.63 8.37
N LEU A 55 -18.35 -8.51 7.10
CA LEU A 55 -17.31 -9.41 6.56
C LEU A 55 -15.90 -9.14 7.13
N LEU A 56 -15.68 -7.96 7.70
CA LEU A 56 -14.42 -7.62 8.39
C LEU A 56 -14.45 -8.04 9.86
N LYS A 57 -15.60 -8.50 10.35
CA LYS A 57 -15.76 -8.98 11.73
C LYS A 57 -15.34 -10.44 11.83
N ASN A 58 -14.74 -10.77 12.96
CA ASN A 58 -14.56 -12.16 13.32
C ASN A 58 -15.94 -12.83 13.48
N ASN A 59 -16.32 -13.72 12.55
CA ASN A 59 -17.63 -14.38 12.54
C ASN A 59 -17.85 -15.37 13.69
N ILE A 60 -16.80 -15.68 14.49
CA ILE A 60 -16.84 -16.72 15.52
C ILE A 60 -17.56 -16.22 16.77
N ASN A 61 -17.45 -14.93 17.12
CA ASN A 61 -18.14 -14.40 18.28
C ASN A 61 -18.51 -12.92 18.09
N LYS A 62 -19.78 -12.64 17.82
CA LYS A 62 -20.32 -11.28 17.62
C LYS A 62 -20.21 -10.36 18.84
N GLN A 63 -19.83 -10.89 20.02
CA GLN A 63 -19.63 -10.10 21.25
C GLN A 63 -18.18 -9.66 21.45
N ILE A 64 -17.24 -10.15 20.62
CA ILE A 64 -15.84 -9.70 20.67
C ILE A 64 -15.74 -8.32 20.05
N HIS A 65 -15.08 -7.41 20.77
CA HIS A 65 -14.75 -6.09 20.27
C HIS A 65 -13.86 -6.23 19.02
N SER A 66 -14.34 -5.74 17.89
CA SER A 66 -13.62 -5.70 16.64
C SER A 66 -13.47 -4.25 16.21
N GLY A 67 -12.26 -3.85 15.91
CA GLY A 67 -11.94 -2.50 15.50
C GLY A 67 -10.44 -2.34 15.29
N PHE A 68 -10.03 -1.12 15.01
CA PHE A 68 -8.62 -0.76 14.96
C PHE A 68 -8.41 0.65 15.49
N THR A 69 -7.22 0.90 16.00
CA THR A 69 -6.77 2.21 16.46
C THR A 69 -5.57 2.63 15.64
N VAL A 70 -5.56 3.87 15.21
CA VAL A 70 -4.41 4.51 14.54
C VAL A 70 -4.02 5.73 15.36
N SER A 71 -2.70 5.90 15.55
CA SER A 71 -2.14 7.05 16.26
C SER A 71 -1.01 7.67 15.45
N ASP A 72 -0.90 9.00 15.48
CA ASP A 72 0.26 9.75 14.97
C ASP A 72 1.32 9.99 16.06
N GLY A 73 1.15 9.38 17.24
CA GLY A 73 2.00 9.58 18.41
C GLY A 73 1.47 10.66 19.38
N THR A 74 0.53 11.51 18.95
CA THR A 74 -0.09 12.58 19.76
C THR A 74 -1.60 12.45 19.82
N THR A 75 -2.22 12.05 18.73
CA THR A 75 -3.65 11.90 18.57
C THR A 75 -3.98 10.46 18.20
N GLU A 76 -5.01 9.91 18.80
CA GLU A 76 -5.49 8.56 18.50
C GLU A 76 -6.88 8.63 17.87
N PHE A 77 -7.11 7.75 16.91
CA PHE A 77 -8.38 7.54 16.25
C PHE A 77 -8.76 6.07 16.36
N GLU A 78 -9.94 5.77 16.86
CA GLU A 78 -10.45 4.41 16.99
C GLU A 78 -11.70 4.25 16.12
N TYR A 79 -11.72 3.20 15.33
CA TYR A 79 -12.89 2.75 14.60
C TYR A 79 -13.37 1.41 15.14
N CYS A 80 -14.57 1.39 15.71
CA CYS A 80 -15.20 0.19 16.24
C CYS A 80 -16.13 -0.44 15.19
N LEU A 81 -15.96 -1.73 14.93
CA LEU A 81 -16.84 -2.52 14.05
C LEU A 81 -17.92 -3.27 14.83
N SER A 82 -17.64 -3.64 16.08
CA SER A 82 -18.54 -4.42 16.97
C SER A 82 -18.16 -4.21 18.44
N PRO A 83 -19.09 -4.30 19.41
CA PRO A 83 -20.54 -4.49 19.24
C PRO A 83 -21.28 -3.24 18.73
N GLU A 84 -20.74 -2.05 18.95
CA GLU A 84 -21.32 -0.80 18.51
C GLU A 84 -20.43 -0.19 17.41
N LYS A 85 -20.99 -0.02 16.21
CA LYS A 85 -20.31 0.70 15.13
C LYS A 85 -20.12 2.15 15.50
N GLY A 86 -18.90 2.66 15.39
CA GLY A 86 -18.67 4.07 15.64
C GLY A 86 -17.20 4.48 15.67
N PHE A 87 -17.02 5.76 15.82
CA PHE A 87 -15.70 6.38 15.90
C PHE A 87 -15.52 6.97 17.30
N ARG A 88 -14.30 6.85 17.81
CA ARG A 88 -13.86 7.51 19.03
C ARG A 88 -12.71 8.45 18.71
N ASN A 89 -12.63 9.56 19.45
CA ASN A 89 -11.59 10.60 19.30
C ASN A 89 -11.53 11.25 17.90
N LEU A 90 -12.64 11.21 17.16
CA LEU A 90 -12.70 11.68 15.79
C LEU A 90 -12.40 13.17 15.65
N ASP A 91 -12.90 14.03 16.55
CA ASP A 91 -12.84 15.49 16.42
C ASP A 91 -11.41 16.05 16.37
N ASN A 92 -10.47 15.43 17.08
CA ASN A 92 -9.06 15.82 17.05
C ASN A 92 -8.37 15.25 15.81
N TRP A 93 -8.72 14.02 15.42
CA TRP A 93 -8.17 13.38 14.22
C TRP A 93 -8.52 14.17 12.95
N LEU A 94 -9.73 14.72 12.86
CA LEU A 94 -10.20 15.52 11.74
C LEU A 94 -9.37 16.80 11.47
N LYS A 95 -8.65 17.28 12.47
CA LYS A 95 -7.83 18.48 12.37
C LYS A 95 -6.46 18.22 11.76
N LEU A 96 -6.02 16.97 11.68
CA LEU A 96 -4.67 16.62 11.20
C LEU A 96 -4.51 16.86 9.71
N ASN A 97 -5.56 16.71 8.92
CA ASN A 97 -5.58 16.91 7.46
C ASN A 97 -4.40 16.18 6.76
N ILE A 98 -4.21 14.92 7.09
CA ILE A 98 -3.10 14.11 6.58
C ILE A 98 -3.30 13.87 5.07
N GLN A 99 -2.33 14.27 4.27
CA GLN A 99 -2.32 13.95 2.85
C GLN A 99 -1.77 12.55 2.64
N SER A 100 -2.51 11.69 1.96
CA SER A 100 -2.08 10.34 1.66
C SER A 100 -2.48 9.91 0.26
N VAL A 101 -1.67 9.04 -0.33
CA VAL A 101 -1.90 8.41 -1.62
C VAL A 101 -1.78 6.90 -1.47
N TYR A 102 -2.75 6.16 -2.00
CA TYR A 102 -2.71 4.71 -2.07
C TYR A 102 -2.54 4.27 -3.53
N ILE A 103 -1.49 3.50 -3.80
CA ILE A 103 -1.27 2.87 -5.11
C ILE A 103 -1.65 1.39 -4.98
N PRO A 104 -2.75 0.95 -5.61
CA PRO A 104 -3.19 -0.45 -5.57
C PRO A 104 -2.28 -1.34 -6.42
N THR A 105 -2.32 -2.64 -6.15
CA THR A 105 -1.61 -3.66 -6.96
C THR A 105 -2.03 -3.62 -8.42
N THR A 106 -3.35 -3.46 -8.67
CA THR A 106 -3.91 -3.37 -10.02
C THR A 106 -3.72 -1.97 -10.58
N GLU A 107 -3.13 -1.88 -11.76
CA GLU A 107 -2.99 -0.63 -12.50
C GLU A 107 -4.35 -0.18 -13.03
N MET A 108 -4.74 1.07 -12.75
CA MET A 108 -6.07 1.60 -13.03
C MET A 108 -6.13 2.66 -14.13
N LEU A 109 -5.01 3.32 -14.46
CA LEU A 109 -5.04 4.44 -15.41
C LEU A 109 -5.29 4.02 -16.85
N SER A 110 -4.96 2.78 -17.21
CA SER A 110 -5.32 2.19 -18.52
C SER A 110 -6.84 2.06 -18.73
N HIS A 111 -7.61 2.09 -17.64
CA HIS A 111 -9.08 1.99 -17.66
C HIS A 111 -9.77 3.32 -17.32
N ALA A 112 -9.03 4.43 -17.21
CA ALA A 112 -9.55 5.69 -16.71
C ALA A 112 -10.65 6.31 -17.58
N LYS A 113 -10.61 6.07 -18.91
CA LYS A 113 -11.54 6.70 -19.86
C LYS A 113 -12.99 6.37 -19.56
N GLY A 114 -13.76 7.39 -19.18
CA GLY A 114 -15.18 7.25 -18.82
C GLY A 114 -15.44 6.49 -17.52
N PHE A 115 -14.40 6.02 -16.83
CA PHE A 115 -14.53 5.19 -15.63
C PHE A 115 -15.29 5.89 -14.52
N LEU A 116 -14.95 7.14 -14.21
CA LEU A 116 -15.56 7.88 -13.09
C LEU A 116 -17.06 8.09 -13.34
N ALA A 117 -17.46 8.43 -14.57
CA ALA A 117 -18.87 8.60 -14.92
C ALA A 117 -19.65 7.27 -14.86
N LEU A 118 -19.04 6.16 -15.27
CA LEU A 118 -19.63 4.84 -15.15
C LEU A 118 -19.74 4.40 -13.69
N ASN A 119 -18.70 4.65 -12.89
CA ASN A 119 -18.69 4.31 -11.47
C ASN A 119 -19.72 5.11 -10.65
N GLU A 120 -19.96 6.37 -11.03
CA GLU A 120 -21.03 7.19 -10.42
C GLU A 120 -22.43 6.70 -10.80
N LYS A 121 -22.62 6.33 -12.06
CA LYS A 121 -23.94 5.90 -12.58
C LYS A 121 -24.30 4.46 -12.22
N TYR A 122 -23.31 3.59 -12.18
CA TYR A 122 -23.47 2.17 -11.93
C TYR A 122 -22.61 1.77 -10.75
N ASP A 123 -23.09 0.87 -9.91
CA ASP A 123 -22.32 0.31 -8.79
C ASP A 123 -21.24 -0.65 -9.35
N MET A 124 -20.11 -0.08 -9.78
CA MET A 124 -19.02 -0.84 -10.39
C MET A 124 -18.26 -1.64 -9.33
N PRO A 125 -17.74 -2.84 -9.64
CA PRO A 125 -17.06 -3.72 -8.68
C PRO A 125 -15.62 -3.28 -8.35
N PHE A 126 -15.40 -1.96 -8.21
CA PHE A 126 -14.10 -1.40 -7.84
C PHE A 126 -14.16 -0.81 -6.44
N ASP A 127 -13.12 -1.02 -5.65
CA ASP A 127 -13.06 -0.40 -4.33
C ASP A 127 -12.60 1.07 -4.41
N GLY A 128 -12.80 1.78 -3.30
CA GLY A 128 -12.52 3.22 -3.25
C GLY A 128 -11.06 3.57 -3.52
N THR A 129 -10.10 2.69 -3.21
CA THR A 129 -8.68 2.95 -3.49
C THR A 129 -8.39 2.98 -5.00
N GLN A 130 -9.10 2.13 -5.76
CA GLN A 130 -8.99 2.07 -7.22
C GLN A 130 -9.66 3.29 -7.88
N VAL A 131 -10.74 3.81 -7.29
CA VAL A 131 -11.39 5.04 -7.74
C VAL A 131 -10.53 6.25 -7.41
N ASP A 132 -10.03 6.33 -6.18
CA ASP A 132 -9.24 7.46 -5.69
C ASP A 132 -7.93 7.63 -6.48
N ILE A 133 -7.28 6.55 -6.91
CA ILE A 133 -6.03 6.66 -7.66
C ILE A 133 -6.24 7.30 -9.04
N ILE A 134 -7.37 7.02 -9.70
CA ILE A 134 -7.73 7.67 -10.97
C ILE A 134 -8.00 9.16 -10.73
N ILE A 135 -8.76 9.49 -9.67
CA ILE A 135 -9.04 10.89 -9.29
C ILE A 135 -7.73 11.62 -9.03
N ASN A 136 -6.84 11.06 -8.20
CA ASN A 136 -5.57 11.65 -7.83
C ASN A 136 -4.66 11.88 -9.05
N ALA A 137 -4.58 10.91 -9.95
CA ALA A 137 -3.80 11.05 -11.18
C ALA A 137 -4.39 12.07 -12.15
N SER A 138 -5.72 12.30 -12.11
CA SER A 138 -6.42 13.26 -12.98
C SER A 138 -6.33 14.71 -12.50
N LEU A 139 -5.84 14.95 -11.27
CA LEU A 139 -5.67 16.29 -10.74
C LEU A 139 -4.72 17.12 -11.62
N PRO A 140 -4.91 18.45 -11.68
CA PRO A 140 -4.03 19.32 -12.42
C PRO A 140 -2.61 19.28 -11.85
N GLU A 141 -1.64 19.49 -12.74
CA GLU A 141 -0.24 19.56 -12.36
C GLU A 141 0.03 20.79 -11.49
N THR A 142 0.89 20.64 -10.47
CA THR A 142 1.31 21.77 -9.65
C THR A 142 2.16 22.75 -10.47
N ARG A 143 1.99 24.06 -10.20
CA ARG A 143 2.78 25.11 -10.85
C ARG A 143 4.21 25.17 -10.33
N GLU A 144 4.39 24.92 -9.05
CA GLU A 144 5.67 24.93 -8.36
C GLU A 144 6.00 23.53 -7.88
N LEU A 145 7.09 22.98 -8.43
CA LEU A 145 7.61 21.69 -8.01
C LEU A 145 8.66 21.88 -6.93
N PRO A 146 8.63 21.11 -5.84
CA PRO A 146 9.76 21.05 -4.92
C PRO A 146 11.05 20.67 -5.67
N SER A 147 12.20 21.15 -5.19
CA SER A 147 13.50 20.92 -5.86
C SER A 147 13.82 19.43 -6.08
N TYR A 148 13.46 18.58 -5.15
CA TYR A 148 13.68 17.13 -5.23
C TYR A 148 12.81 16.47 -6.32
N ALA A 149 11.61 17.01 -6.58
CA ALA A 149 10.68 16.41 -7.52
C ALA A 149 11.24 16.41 -8.95
N SER A 150 12.00 17.45 -9.33
CA SER A 150 12.65 17.50 -10.65
C SER A 150 13.63 16.36 -10.89
N ASN A 151 14.41 15.97 -9.86
CA ASN A 151 15.33 14.84 -9.95
C ASN A 151 14.56 13.51 -10.08
N LEU A 152 13.54 13.29 -9.23
CA LEU A 152 12.70 12.09 -9.28
C LEU A 152 11.98 11.95 -10.61
N LEU A 153 11.36 13.03 -11.09
CA LEU A 153 10.69 13.06 -12.40
C LEU A 153 11.66 12.72 -13.53
N GLY A 154 12.91 13.20 -13.44
CA GLY A 154 13.97 12.88 -14.40
C GLY A 154 14.37 11.41 -14.37
N LEU A 155 14.52 10.79 -13.18
CA LEU A 155 14.84 9.39 -13.03
C LEU A 155 13.71 8.50 -13.58
N ILE A 156 12.48 8.74 -13.15
CA ILE A 156 11.32 7.98 -13.63
C ILE A 156 11.11 8.21 -15.13
N GLY A 157 11.25 9.46 -15.59
CA GLY A 157 11.11 9.82 -17.02
C GLY A 157 12.07 9.05 -17.91
N LYS A 158 13.32 8.85 -17.47
CA LYS A 158 14.30 7.98 -18.19
C LYS A 158 13.80 6.54 -18.29
N ALA A 159 13.27 5.97 -17.21
CA ALA A 159 12.80 4.59 -17.20
C ALA A 159 11.58 4.38 -18.11
N ILE A 160 10.62 5.31 -18.09
CA ILE A 160 9.43 5.25 -18.96
C ILE A 160 9.68 5.81 -20.39
N GLY A 161 10.85 6.39 -20.61
CA GLY A 161 11.24 6.98 -21.90
C GLY A 161 10.50 8.25 -22.26
N GLY A 162 9.96 9.01 -21.29
CA GLY A 162 9.16 10.19 -21.58
C GLY A 162 8.50 10.85 -20.38
N THR A 163 7.37 11.51 -20.62
CA THR A 163 6.53 12.19 -19.61
C THR A 163 5.09 11.71 -19.71
N VAL A 164 4.31 11.95 -18.65
CA VAL A 164 2.91 11.51 -18.59
C VAL A 164 1.99 12.71 -18.75
N ILE A 165 1.00 12.59 -19.61
CA ILE A 165 -0.07 13.58 -19.78
C ILE A 165 -1.44 12.95 -19.55
N HIS A 166 -2.40 13.77 -19.13
CA HIS A 166 -3.81 13.41 -18.99
C HIS A 166 -4.63 14.32 -19.91
N GLU A 167 -5.32 13.73 -20.89
CA GLU A 167 -6.15 14.43 -21.85
C GLU A 167 -7.40 13.62 -22.19
N ASN A 168 -8.57 14.25 -22.23
CA ASN A 168 -9.84 13.62 -22.60
C ASN A 168 -10.12 12.34 -21.80
N ASP A 169 -9.95 12.41 -20.47
CA ASP A 169 -10.12 11.31 -19.52
C ASP A 169 -9.21 10.09 -19.78
N SER A 170 -8.15 10.24 -20.54
CA SER A 170 -7.17 9.19 -20.84
C SER A 170 -5.76 9.63 -20.49
N PHE A 171 -4.93 8.66 -20.10
CA PHE A 171 -3.53 8.89 -19.79
C PHE A 171 -2.63 8.41 -20.94
N TYR A 172 -1.58 9.14 -21.19
CA TYR A 172 -0.62 8.86 -22.26
C TYR A 172 0.80 9.05 -21.75
N VAL A 173 1.71 8.23 -22.25
CA VAL A 173 3.15 8.46 -22.16
C VAL A 173 3.59 9.15 -23.45
N VAL A 174 4.11 10.37 -23.34
CA VAL A 174 4.74 11.10 -24.45
C VAL A 174 6.22 10.79 -24.40
N LYS A 175 6.67 9.94 -25.31
CA LYS A 175 8.07 9.52 -25.43
C LYS A 175 8.96 10.70 -25.87
N TYR A 176 10.26 10.60 -25.60
CA TYR A 176 11.22 11.66 -25.98
C TYR A 176 11.36 11.88 -27.49
N ASP A 177 10.98 10.90 -28.31
CA ASP A 177 10.90 11.02 -29.75
C ASP A 177 9.61 11.70 -30.27
N GLY A 178 8.71 12.09 -29.33
CA GLY A 178 7.43 12.73 -29.60
C GLY A 178 6.26 11.75 -29.80
N GLN A 179 6.48 10.44 -29.77
CA GLN A 179 5.41 9.47 -29.89
C GLN A 179 4.52 9.52 -28.66
N LYS A 180 3.20 9.64 -28.85
CA LYS A 180 2.18 9.59 -27.80
C LYS A 180 1.59 8.20 -27.73
N ILE A 181 1.84 7.48 -26.63
CA ILE A 181 1.39 6.10 -26.39
C ILE A 181 0.29 6.10 -25.33
N ASP A 182 -0.86 5.52 -25.64
CA ASP A 182 -1.93 5.31 -24.67
C ASP A 182 -1.48 4.33 -23.57
N PHE A 183 -1.88 4.60 -22.32
CA PHE A 183 -1.52 3.74 -21.18
C PHE A 183 -1.90 2.27 -21.41
N SER A 184 -3.00 1.98 -22.08
CA SER A 184 -3.42 0.61 -22.37
C SER A 184 -2.43 -0.17 -23.26
N LEU A 185 -1.59 0.56 -24.03
CA LEU A 185 -0.57 -0.01 -24.93
C LEU A 185 0.83 -0.04 -24.32
N GLU A 186 1.05 0.63 -23.18
CA GLU A 186 2.33 0.62 -22.48
C GLU A 186 2.48 -0.65 -21.61
N ALA A 187 3.72 -1.10 -21.40
CA ALA A 187 4.01 -2.23 -20.51
C ALA A 187 3.52 -1.94 -19.08
N GLU A 188 2.87 -2.92 -18.44
CA GLU A 188 2.21 -2.74 -17.15
C GLU A 188 3.15 -2.24 -16.04
N GLY A 189 4.38 -2.78 -15.96
CA GLY A 189 5.37 -2.30 -15.00
C GLY A 189 5.77 -0.84 -15.24
N LEU A 190 5.88 -0.40 -16.50
CA LEU A 190 6.16 1.00 -16.83
C LEU A 190 4.99 1.91 -16.53
N ARG A 191 3.73 1.43 -16.64
CA ARG A 191 2.53 2.18 -16.24
C ARG A 191 2.54 2.51 -14.75
N LYS A 192 3.02 1.60 -13.88
CA LYS A 192 3.17 1.87 -12.43
C LYS A 192 4.16 3.00 -12.15
N LEU A 193 5.30 3.01 -12.85
CA LEU A 193 6.26 4.10 -12.76
C LEU A 193 5.70 5.41 -13.34
N ALA A 194 4.97 5.33 -14.45
CA ALA A 194 4.29 6.47 -15.06
C ALA A 194 3.20 7.05 -14.14
N LEU A 195 2.44 6.21 -13.43
CA LEU A 195 1.52 6.64 -12.39
C LEU A 195 2.26 7.40 -11.28
N LEU A 196 3.34 6.83 -10.73
CA LEU A 196 4.13 7.50 -9.69
C LEU A 196 4.67 8.86 -10.18
N TRP A 197 5.17 8.91 -11.43
CA TRP A 197 5.57 10.17 -12.07
C TRP A 197 4.44 11.20 -12.04
N LYS A 198 3.22 10.78 -12.41
CA LYS A 198 2.05 11.67 -12.45
C LYS A 198 1.65 12.18 -11.07
N LEU A 199 1.68 11.32 -10.05
CA LEU A 199 1.38 11.70 -8.66
C LEU A 199 2.37 12.74 -8.12
N ILE A 200 3.67 12.56 -8.40
CA ILE A 200 4.72 13.54 -8.04
C ILE A 200 4.46 14.86 -8.78
N ARG A 201 4.17 14.79 -10.09
CA ARG A 201 3.95 15.97 -10.93
C ARG A 201 2.70 16.76 -10.51
N ASN A 202 1.68 16.09 -9.98
CA ASN A 202 0.48 16.70 -9.43
C ASN A 202 0.67 17.27 -8.00
N GLY A 203 1.84 17.10 -7.38
CA GLY A 203 2.12 17.62 -6.03
C GLY A 203 1.44 16.82 -4.91
N LEU A 204 1.13 15.54 -5.14
CA LEU A 204 0.48 14.71 -4.13
C LEU A 204 1.45 14.04 -3.17
N LEU A 205 2.71 13.92 -3.55
CA LEU A 205 3.78 13.38 -2.74
C LEU A 205 4.71 14.51 -2.31
N GLU A 206 4.30 15.25 -1.29
CA GLU A 206 5.05 16.35 -0.68
C GLU A 206 5.51 15.97 0.73
N LYS A 207 6.34 16.81 1.33
CA LYS A 207 6.79 16.63 2.70
C LYS A 207 5.58 16.46 3.64
N ASP A 208 5.71 15.54 4.60
CA ASP A 208 4.68 15.17 5.58
C ASP A 208 3.45 14.45 4.96
N SER A 209 3.51 14.05 3.69
CA SER A 209 2.51 13.16 3.08
C SER A 209 2.85 11.69 3.33
N ILE A 210 1.85 10.82 3.11
CA ILE A 210 1.97 9.36 3.27
C ILE A 210 1.74 8.68 1.93
N LEU A 211 2.71 7.87 1.50
CA LEU A 211 2.57 6.96 0.35
C LEU A 211 2.32 5.54 0.85
N LEU A 212 1.21 4.95 0.41
CA LEU A 212 0.91 3.53 0.62
C LEU A 212 0.95 2.83 -0.74
N TRP A 213 1.84 1.86 -0.90
CA TRP A 213 2.01 1.16 -2.18
C TRP A 213 1.92 -0.35 -1.99
N ASP A 214 0.91 -0.93 -2.62
CA ASP A 214 0.64 -2.37 -2.54
C ASP A 214 1.31 -3.08 -3.72
N GLU A 215 2.26 -3.95 -3.43
CA GLU A 215 3.04 -4.75 -4.39
C GLU A 215 3.69 -3.91 -5.52
N PRO A 216 4.60 -2.98 -5.20
CA PRO A 216 5.28 -2.16 -6.21
C PRO A 216 6.00 -3.00 -7.27
N GLU A 217 6.50 -4.18 -6.89
CA GLU A 217 7.25 -5.10 -7.73
C GLU A 217 6.36 -5.89 -8.71
N SER A 218 5.04 -5.98 -8.47
CA SER A 218 4.19 -6.83 -9.30
C SER A 218 4.16 -6.34 -10.75
N ASN A 219 4.36 -7.28 -11.70
CA ASN A 219 4.46 -7.02 -13.15
C ASN A 219 5.61 -6.07 -13.57
N LEU A 220 6.54 -5.77 -12.66
CA LEU A 220 7.73 -4.98 -12.95
C LEU A 220 8.90 -5.91 -13.31
N ASN A 221 9.68 -5.53 -14.35
CA ASN A 221 10.94 -6.23 -14.63
C ASN A 221 11.87 -6.12 -13.41
N PRO A 222 12.41 -7.24 -12.88
CA PRO A 222 13.33 -7.23 -11.73
C PRO A 222 14.54 -6.30 -11.88
N GLU A 223 14.99 -6.01 -13.11
CA GLU A 223 16.04 -5.03 -13.38
C GLU A 223 15.68 -3.61 -12.93
N LEU A 224 14.40 -3.32 -12.74
CA LEU A 224 13.89 -2.02 -12.26
C LEU A 224 13.71 -1.98 -10.73
N PHE A 225 13.87 -3.09 -10.01
CA PHE A 225 13.74 -3.10 -8.55
C PHE A 225 14.72 -2.14 -7.86
N PRO A 226 16.01 -2.07 -8.25
CA PRO A 226 16.94 -1.10 -7.68
C PRO A 226 16.47 0.35 -7.89
N LEU A 227 15.93 0.66 -9.07
CA LEU A 227 15.41 2.00 -9.37
C LEU A 227 14.21 2.34 -8.48
N VAL A 228 13.27 1.41 -8.29
CA VAL A 228 12.11 1.66 -7.42
C VAL A 228 12.56 1.83 -5.97
N ALA A 229 13.50 1.03 -5.49
CA ALA A 229 14.08 1.18 -4.17
C ALA A 229 14.74 2.56 -3.99
N GLU A 230 15.54 3.02 -4.96
CA GLU A 230 16.15 4.35 -4.96
C GLU A 230 15.09 5.47 -4.93
N ILE A 231 14.04 5.36 -5.73
CA ILE A 231 12.94 6.34 -5.76
C ILE A 231 12.26 6.43 -4.38
N LEU A 232 11.96 5.30 -3.74
CA LEU A 232 11.35 5.27 -2.42
C LEU A 232 12.24 5.90 -1.35
N LEU A 233 13.54 5.61 -1.37
CA LEU A 233 14.51 6.23 -0.48
C LEU A 233 14.62 7.76 -0.71
N LEU A 234 14.61 8.21 -1.97
CA LEU A 234 14.60 9.64 -2.28
C LEU A 234 13.32 10.32 -1.79
N LEU A 235 12.16 9.69 -1.91
CA LEU A 235 10.91 10.21 -1.33
C LEU A 235 11.01 10.30 0.20
N GLN A 236 11.51 9.27 0.86
CA GLN A 236 11.72 9.24 2.31
C GLN A 236 12.68 10.34 2.78
N ARG A 237 13.81 10.57 2.08
CA ARG A 237 14.76 11.68 2.37
C ARG A 237 14.09 13.05 2.34
N ASN A 238 12.99 13.18 1.60
CA ASN A 238 12.22 14.41 1.48
C ASN A 238 11.02 14.48 2.43
N GLY A 239 10.99 13.61 3.43
CA GLY A 239 10.02 13.66 4.53
C GLY A 239 8.67 13.05 4.18
N ILE A 240 8.61 12.14 3.21
CA ILE A 240 7.42 11.36 2.89
C ILE A 240 7.49 10.04 3.66
N GLN A 241 6.48 9.76 4.48
CA GLN A 241 6.35 8.47 5.13
C GLN A 241 5.80 7.44 4.13
N ILE A 242 6.38 6.25 4.12
CA ILE A 242 6.07 5.25 3.10
C ILE A 242 5.69 3.92 3.77
N PHE A 243 4.60 3.32 3.29
CA PHE A 243 4.19 1.97 3.61
C PHE A 243 4.16 1.14 2.34
N VAL A 244 4.93 0.06 2.31
CA VAL A 244 5.00 -0.88 1.20
C VAL A 244 4.56 -2.25 1.68
N ALA A 245 3.57 -2.85 1.01
CA ALA A 245 3.29 -4.26 1.17
C ALA A 245 3.95 -5.04 0.04
N THR A 246 4.71 -6.07 0.35
CA THR A 246 5.39 -6.90 -0.65
C THR A 246 5.40 -8.37 -0.25
N HIS A 247 5.41 -9.24 -1.26
CA HIS A 247 5.68 -10.66 -1.10
C HIS A 247 7.00 -11.08 -1.78
N SER A 248 7.78 -10.11 -2.27
CA SER A 248 9.08 -10.33 -2.92
C SER A 248 10.22 -10.10 -1.95
N TYR A 249 10.94 -11.18 -1.59
CA TYR A 249 12.18 -11.08 -0.82
C TYR A 249 13.22 -10.21 -1.54
N ASN A 250 13.38 -10.42 -2.85
CA ASN A 250 14.36 -9.67 -3.65
C ASN A 250 14.09 -8.17 -3.61
N PHE A 251 12.84 -7.73 -3.76
CA PHE A 251 12.49 -6.32 -3.68
C PHE A 251 12.76 -5.74 -2.29
N ALA A 252 12.34 -6.44 -1.23
CA ALA A 252 12.63 -6.04 0.15
C ALA A 252 14.14 -5.99 0.42
N LYS A 253 14.92 -6.94 -0.13
CA LYS A 253 16.38 -6.97 0.01
C LYS A 253 17.05 -5.82 -0.72
N TYR A 254 16.55 -5.39 -1.89
CA TYR A 254 17.05 -4.18 -2.55
C TYR A 254 16.86 -2.93 -1.67
N LEU A 255 15.73 -2.75 -1.00
CA LEU A 255 15.53 -1.66 -0.06
C LEU A 255 16.53 -1.71 1.11
N GLU A 256 16.78 -2.92 1.65
CA GLU A 256 17.73 -3.10 2.74
C GLU A 256 19.17 -2.75 2.35
N ILE A 257 19.65 -3.22 1.20
CA ILE A 257 21.05 -3.02 0.78
C ILE A 257 21.32 -1.64 0.16
N THR A 258 20.27 -0.95 -0.33
CA THR A 258 20.42 0.36 -0.96
C THR A 258 20.33 1.49 0.06
N LYS A 259 19.71 1.24 1.22
CA LYS A 259 19.57 2.27 2.28
C LYS A 259 20.91 2.70 2.83
N GLU A 260 21.05 3.98 3.14
CA GLU A 260 22.17 4.55 3.89
C GLU A 260 21.94 4.42 5.41
N GLU A 261 22.99 4.56 6.23
CA GLU A 261 22.94 4.39 7.69
C GLU A 261 21.93 5.30 8.40
N ASN A 262 21.70 6.49 7.87
CA ASN A 262 20.77 7.48 8.43
C ASN A 262 19.33 7.32 7.92
N GLU A 263 19.07 6.39 7.03
CA GLU A 263 17.74 6.17 6.47
C GLU A 263 16.93 5.20 7.31
N LYS A 264 15.69 5.57 7.54
CA LYS A 264 14.75 4.80 8.37
C LYS A 264 13.96 3.85 7.47
N VAL A 265 14.39 2.61 7.41
CA VAL A 265 13.68 1.51 6.76
C VAL A 265 13.47 0.42 7.79
N GLN A 266 12.21 0.11 8.10
CA GLN A 266 11.81 -0.95 9.00
C GLN A 266 11.01 -2.02 8.28
N PHE A 267 11.29 -3.27 8.61
CA PHE A 267 10.60 -4.44 8.10
C PHE A 267 9.65 -4.99 9.15
N HIS A 268 8.46 -5.40 8.73
CA HIS A 268 7.41 -5.96 9.55
C HIS A 268 6.88 -7.22 8.90
N THR A 269 6.72 -8.31 9.65
CA THR A 269 6.15 -9.53 9.08
C THR A 269 4.73 -9.77 9.58
N LEU A 270 3.86 -10.17 8.64
CA LEU A 270 2.53 -10.69 8.92
C LEU A 270 2.52 -12.19 8.62
N TYR A 271 2.14 -13.00 9.59
CA TYR A 271 2.08 -14.45 9.44
C TYR A 271 0.81 -15.03 10.06
N LYS A 272 0.42 -16.22 9.60
CA LYS A 272 -0.69 -16.97 10.18
C LYS A 272 -0.18 -17.73 11.41
N GLY A 273 -0.64 -17.34 12.57
CA GLY A 273 -0.34 -17.99 13.84
C GLY A 273 -1.57 -18.65 14.43
N THR A 274 -1.35 -19.63 15.31
CA THR A 274 -2.41 -20.09 16.21
C THR A 274 -2.44 -19.15 17.39
N SER A 275 -3.57 -18.46 17.62
CA SER A 275 -3.68 -17.57 18.77
C SER A 275 -3.40 -18.32 20.06
N LYS A 276 -2.55 -17.76 20.89
CA LYS A 276 -2.47 -18.12 22.30
C LYS A 276 -3.70 -17.51 23.01
N LEU A 277 -4.87 -18.03 22.72
CA LEU A 277 -6.08 -17.71 23.47
C LEU A 277 -5.79 -17.87 24.96
N SER A 278 -6.17 -16.88 25.77
CA SER A 278 -6.04 -16.96 27.21
C SER A 278 -6.70 -18.29 27.71
N ALA A 279 -6.14 -18.90 28.73
CA ALA A 279 -6.59 -20.20 29.23
C ALA A 279 -8.11 -20.27 29.53
N SER A 280 -8.73 -19.13 29.88
CA SER A 280 -10.17 -19.00 30.10
C SER A 280 -11.00 -19.10 28.82
N LEU A 281 -10.50 -18.60 27.69
CA LEU A 281 -11.17 -18.71 26.37
C LEU A 281 -10.95 -20.10 25.73
N LYS A 282 -9.80 -20.75 25.98
CA LYS A 282 -9.56 -22.15 25.54
C LYS A 282 -10.58 -23.13 26.13
N ASN A 283 -10.98 -22.93 27.37
CA ASN A 283 -11.96 -23.81 28.04
C ASN A 283 -13.40 -23.61 27.52
N MET A 284 -13.72 -22.42 26.93
CA MET A 284 -15.03 -22.16 26.33
C MET A 284 -15.11 -22.58 24.84
N LEU A 285 -13.97 -22.80 24.19
CA LEU A 285 -13.87 -23.06 22.75
C LEU A 285 -13.29 -24.44 22.41
N SER A 286 -13.33 -25.40 23.38
CA SER A 286 -12.73 -26.74 23.26
C SER A 286 -13.29 -27.60 22.11
N GLU A 287 -14.33 -27.15 21.40
CA GLU A 287 -14.95 -27.85 20.27
C GLU A 287 -14.78 -27.13 18.91
N ILE A 288 -14.02 -26.03 18.86
CA ILE A 288 -13.84 -25.27 17.63
C ILE A 288 -12.40 -25.44 17.13
N GLU A 289 -12.24 -25.69 15.81
CA GLU A 289 -10.93 -25.75 15.18
C GLU A 289 -10.09 -24.50 15.51
N PRO A 290 -8.77 -24.63 15.66
CA PRO A 290 -7.91 -23.49 15.98
C PRO A 290 -8.07 -22.39 14.95
N VAL A 291 -8.52 -21.22 15.41
CA VAL A 291 -8.67 -20.05 14.55
C VAL A 291 -7.29 -19.59 14.11
N CYS A 292 -7.04 -19.63 12.81
CA CYS A 292 -5.83 -19.09 12.25
C CYS A 292 -5.94 -17.56 12.28
N GLU A 293 -5.19 -16.91 13.15
CA GLU A 293 -5.14 -15.46 13.28
C GLU A 293 -3.89 -14.93 12.58
N THR A 294 -4.02 -13.76 11.94
CA THR A 294 -2.85 -13.03 11.46
C THR A 294 -2.16 -12.39 12.66
N VAL A 295 -0.86 -12.66 12.78
CA VAL A 295 0.00 -12.09 13.82
C VAL A 295 0.95 -11.10 13.18
N PHE A 296 1.11 -9.95 13.83
CA PHE A 296 2.10 -8.94 13.46
C PHE A 296 3.34 -9.15 14.31
N SER A 297 4.53 -9.25 13.68
CA SER A 297 5.79 -9.41 14.42
C SER A 297 6.32 -8.09 14.93
N ASP A 298 7.33 -8.17 15.77
CA ASP A 298 8.17 -7.03 16.08
C ASP A 298 8.85 -6.50 14.80
N SER A 299 9.10 -5.19 14.77
CA SER A 299 9.81 -4.56 13.67
C SER A 299 11.31 -4.84 13.74
N ALA A 300 11.95 -4.96 12.58
CA ALA A 300 13.39 -5.12 12.46
C ALA A 300 13.97 -4.19 11.40
N ASP A 301 15.22 -3.77 11.60
CA ASP A 301 15.96 -2.94 10.65
C ASP A 301 16.61 -3.78 9.53
N LYS A 302 16.68 -5.10 9.74
CA LYS A 302 17.18 -6.07 8.76
C LYS A 302 16.20 -7.22 8.58
N LEU A 303 16.15 -7.75 7.36
CA LEU A 303 15.29 -8.88 7.02
C LEU A 303 15.65 -10.16 7.79
N GLU A 304 16.93 -10.38 8.07
CA GLU A 304 17.43 -11.55 8.80
C GLU A 304 17.01 -11.57 10.28
N ASP A 305 16.70 -10.41 10.87
CA ASP A 305 16.28 -10.28 12.26
C ASP A 305 14.77 -10.52 12.46
N LEU A 306 14.00 -10.65 11.37
CA LEU A 306 12.57 -10.94 11.44
C LEU A 306 12.30 -12.42 11.78
N SER A 307 11.41 -12.68 12.69
CA SER A 307 10.97 -14.04 13.05
C SER A 307 9.46 -14.11 13.24
N PRO A 308 8.75 -14.95 12.47
CA PRO A 308 9.22 -15.74 11.32
C PRO A 308 9.40 -14.89 10.06
N ASN A 309 10.41 -15.20 9.24
CA ASN A 309 10.60 -14.61 7.92
C ASN A 309 10.33 -15.68 6.82
N HIS A 310 9.07 -15.82 6.42
CA HIS A 310 8.66 -16.81 5.44
C HIS A 310 9.20 -16.55 4.03
N LEU A 311 9.48 -15.29 3.67
CA LEU A 311 10.06 -14.95 2.36
C LEU A 311 11.51 -15.44 2.27
N MET A 312 12.32 -15.17 3.30
CA MET A 312 13.70 -15.64 3.37
C MET A 312 13.77 -17.17 3.34
N SER A 313 12.92 -17.85 4.13
CA SER A 313 12.88 -19.31 4.16
C SER A 313 12.51 -19.94 2.81
N ALA A 314 11.70 -19.27 2.00
CA ALA A 314 11.35 -19.74 0.65
C ALA A 314 12.52 -19.61 -0.32
N ASP A 315 13.24 -18.48 -0.27
CA ASP A 315 14.42 -18.26 -1.12
C ASP A 315 15.60 -19.16 -0.73
N GLU A 316 15.82 -19.39 0.56
CA GLU A 316 16.83 -20.36 1.05
C GLU A 316 16.56 -21.77 0.53
N LYS A 317 15.31 -22.24 0.62
CA LYS A 317 14.94 -23.55 0.05
C LYS A 317 15.20 -23.63 -1.45
N LEU A 318 14.93 -22.57 -2.20
CA LEU A 318 15.22 -22.53 -3.63
C LEU A 318 16.73 -22.61 -3.90
N LEU A 319 17.53 -21.87 -3.14
CA LEU A 319 19.00 -21.90 -3.25
C LEU A 319 19.56 -23.29 -2.93
N ASP A 320 19.05 -23.94 -1.88
CA ASP A 320 19.44 -25.31 -1.52
C ASP A 320 19.12 -26.30 -2.65
N MET A 321 17.91 -26.23 -3.21
CA MET A 321 17.51 -27.07 -4.35
C MET A 321 18.42 -26.86 -5.57
N VAL A 322 18.75 -25.60 -5.90
CA VAL A 322 19.67 -25.28 -7.02
C VAL A 322 21.07 -25.80 -6.75
N PHE A 323 21.53 -25.72 -5.49
CA PHE A 323 22.84 -26.23 -5.09
C PHE A 323 22.91 -27.75 -5.16
N GLU A 324 21.89 -28.45 -4.65
CA GLU A 324 21.78 -29.91 -4.74
C GLU A 324 21.75 -30.39 -6.18
N GLN A 325 21.02 -29.71 -7.07
CA GLN A 325 21.00 -30.04 -8.50
C GLN A 325 22.38 -29.92 -9.14
N LYS A 326 23.13 -28.84 -8.87
CA LYS A 326 24.49 -28.65 -9.39
C LYS A 326 25.50 -29.65 -8.84
N VAL A 327 25.27 -30.18 -7.64
CA VAL A 327 26.14 -31.22 -7.04
C VAL A 327 25.83 -32.57 -7.63
N SER A 328 24.59 -32.87 -8.00
CA SER A 328 24.17 -34.13 -8.59
C SER A 328 24.57 -34.28 -10.08
N GLU A 329 24.89 -33.16 -10.75
CA GLU A 329 25.36 -33.13 -12.16
C GLU A 329 26.89 -33.26 -12.30
N LYS A 330 27.63 -33.35 -11.19
CA LYS A 330 29.08 -33.61 -11.14
C LYS A 330 29.38 -35.04 -10.72
#